data_c71d32db1c6026f4c9be2ff93796a69e
#
_entry.id   c71d32db1c6026f4c9be2ff93796a69e
#
_cell.length_a   1.000
_cell.length_b   1.000
_cell.length_c   1.000
_cell.angle_alpha   90.00
_cell.angle_beta   90.00
_cell.angle_gamma   90.00
#
_symmetry.space_group_name_H-M   'P 1'
#
loop_
_entity.id
_entity.type
_entity.pdbx_description
1 polymer ?
#
loop_
_entity_poly.entity_id
_entity_poly.type
_entity_poly.pdbx_seq_one_letter_code
_entity_poly.pdbx_strand_id
1 'polypeptide(L)'
;MAVVSMKQLLEAGVHFGHQTRRWNPKMAPYIYTERNGIYIIDLQKTVKKLEEAYSFVREISANGGSVLFVGTKKQAQDAIKEEAARCGGYYVNARWLGGMLTNFRTMRTRIDRLAQLRKMEEDGTFAMPVSYTHLTLPTNSRV
;
A
#
# COMPACT_ATOMS: atom_id res chain seq x y z
N MET A 1 0.24 -23.26 15.83
CA MET A 1 1.55 -23.08 15.15
C MET A 1 1.74 -21.59 14.90
N ALA A 2 2.84 -21.02 15.33
CA ALA A 2 3.15 -19.62 15.04
C ALA A 2 3.27 -19.44 13.52
N VAL A 3 2.58 -18.47 12.96
CA VAL A 3 2.56 -18.14 11.50
C VAL A 3 3.97 -17.74 11.04
N VAL A 4 4.68 -17.02 11.91
CA VAL A 4 6.06 -16.57 11.67
C VAL A 4 6.87 -16.76 12.96
N SER A 5 8.08 -17.28 12.85
CA SER A 5 8.98 -17.44 13.99
C SER A 5 9.67 -16.11 14.33
N MET A 6 10.00 -15.94 15.61
CA MET A 6 10.78 -14.78 16.07
C MET A 6 12.13 -14.66 15.35
N LYS A 7 12.75 -15.80 15.00
CA LYS A 7 14.01 -15.85 14.26
C LYS A 7 13.88 -15.22 12.87
N GLN A 8 12.83 -15.56 12.14
CA GLN A 8 12.54 -14.99 10.82
C GLN A 8 12.33 -13.47 10.89
N LEU A 9 11.62 -12.98 11.91
CA LEU A 9 11.43 -11.54 12.12
C LEU A 9 12.76 -10.82 12.42
N LEU A 10 13.64 -11.46 13.17
CA LEU A 10 14.96 -10.92 13.48
C LEU A 10 15.85 -10.87 12.22
N GLU A 11 15.87 -11.93 11.44
CA GLU A 11 16.61 -12.02 10.17
C GLU A 11 16.10 -10.98 9.13
N ALA A 12 14.79 -10.73 9.09
CA ALA A 12 14.18 -9.70 8.25
C ALA A 12 14.42 -8.26 8.76
N GLY A 13 15.04 -8.08 9.92
CA GLY A 13 15.38 -6.76 10.47
C GLY A 13 14.18 -5.94 10.97
N VAL A 14 13.01 -6.56 11.19
CA VAL A 14 11.79 -5.83 11.62
C VAL A 14 11.85 -5.33 13.07
N HIS A 15 12.86 -5.68 13.82
CA HIS A 15 13.12 -5.18 15.18
C HIS A 15 13.67 -3.75 15.21
N PHE A 16 14.18 -3.23 14.08
CA PHE A 16 14.69 -1.87 14.02
C PHE A 16 13.54 -0.86 13.95
N GLY A 17 13.49 0.03 14.93
CA GLY A 17 12.56 1.15 15.00
C GLY A 17 13.15 2.44 14.42
N HIS A 18 12.66 3.56 14.90
CA HIS A 18 13.14 4.88 14.53
C HIS A 18 14.26 5.38 15.46
N GLN A 19 14.98 6.40 15.01
CA GLN A 19 15.96 7.11 15.85
C GLN A 19 15.27 7.71 17.08
N THR A 20 15.97 7.75 18.20
CA THR A 20 15.46 8.24 19.50
C THR A 20 14.91 9.65 19.46
N ARG A 21 15.47 10.53 18.62
CA ARG A 21 14.95 11.90 18.41
C ARG A 21 13.52 11.94 17.83
N ARG A 22 13.04 10.83 17.25
CA ARG A 22 11.68 10.70 16.70
C ARG A 22 10.77 9.95 17.68
N TRP A 23 10.96 10.21 18.96
CA TRP A 23 10.15 9.61 20.00
C TRP A 23 8.66 9.88 19.83
N ASN A 24 7.86 8.82 20.03
CA ASN A 24 6.41 8.92 20.11
C ASN A 24 5.93 8.21 21.38
N PRO A 25 5.26 8.91 22.31
CA PRO A 25 4.78 8.31 23.56
C PRO A 25 3.86 7.11 23.36
N LYS A 26 3.08 7.08 22.28
CA LYS A 26 2.18 5.96 21.94
C LYS A 26 2.93 4.67 21.61
N MET A 27 4.20 4.76 21.24
CA MET A 27 5.04 3.59 20.94
C MET A 27 5.76 3.04 22.18
N ALA A 28 5.75 3.76 23.30
CA ALA A 28 6.43 3.31 24.53
C ALA A 28 6.14 1.87 24.93
N PRO A 29 4.88 1.37 24.89
CA PRO A 29 4.55 -0.01 25.25
C PRO A 29 5.16 -1.08 24.33
N TYR A 30 5.59 -0.70 23.12
CA TYR A 30 6.07 -1.62 22.07
C TYR A 30 7.59 -1.59 21.91
N ILE A 31 8.27 -0.70 22.62
CA ILE A 31 9.73 -0.57 22.59
C ILE A 31 10.32 -1.47 23.66
N TYR A 32 11.30 -2.29 23.28
CA TYR A 32 12.04 -3.15 24.19
C TYR A 32 13.20 -2.39 24.85
N THR A 33 14.03 -1.74 24.04
CA THR A 33 15.21 -0.98 24.51
C THR A 33 15.68 0.00 23.44
N GLU A 34 16.69 0.80 23.82
CA GLU A 34 17.43 1.66 22.90
C GLU A 34 18.85 1.10 22.71
N ARG A 35 19.34 1.14 21.48
CA ARG A 35 20.73 0.77 21.15
C ARG A 35 21.26 1.67 20.04
N ASN A 36 22.40 2.29 20.25
CA ASN A 36 23.05 3.18 19.27
C ASN A 36 22.15 4.28 18.73
N GLY A 37 21.31 4.89 19.59
CA GLY A 37 20.38 5.95 19.19
C GLY A 37 19.19 5.50 18.35
N ILE A 38 18.90 4.18 18.29
CA ILE A 38 17.77 3.60 17.60
C ILE A 38 16.96 2.76 18.60
N TYR A 39 15.65 2.89 18.57
CA TYR A 39 14.76 2.06 19.36
C TYR A 39 14.65 0.65 18.75
N ILE A 40 14.62 -0.34 19.62
CA ILE A 40 14.40 -1.75 19.26
C ILE A 40 12.98 -2.13 19.68
N ILE A 41 12.22 -2.66 18.72
CA ILE A 41 10.83 -3.08 18.90
C ILE A 41 10.78 -4.45 19.57
N ASP A 42 9.84 -4.61 20.50
CA ASP A 42 9.57 -5.87 21.17
C ASP A 42 8.91 -6.88 20.22
N LEU A 43 9.71 -7.83 19.73
CA LEU A 43 9.26 -8.87 18.80
C LEU A 43 8.28 -9.87 19.43
N GLN A 44 8.29 -10.06 20.74
CA GLN A 44 7.31 -10.95 21.39
C GLN A 44 5.90 -10.40 21.23
N LYS A 45 5.73 -9.09 21.38
CA LYS A 45 4.47 -8.41 21.13
C LYS A 45 4.11 -8.41 19.66
N THR A 46 5.10 -8.26 18.79
CA THR A 46 4.90 -8.31 17.33
C THR A 46 4.36 -9.66 16.88
N VAL A 47 4.91 -10.77 17.36
CA VAL A 47 4.43 -12.13 17.03
C VAL A 47 2.97 -12.31 17.45
N LYS A 48 2.61 -11.92 18.68
CA LYS A 48 1.22 -12.02 19.18
C LYS A 48 0.26 -11.21 18.30
N LYS A 49 0.62 -9.96 17.97
CA LYS A 49 -0.21 -9.10 17.12
C LYS A 49 -0.30 -9.60 15.68
N LEU A 50 0.74 -10.25 15.19
CA LEU A 50 0.70 -10.89 13.87
C LEU A 50 -0.25 -12.09 13.84
N GLU A 51 -0.26 -12.91 14.89
CA GLU A 51 -1.20 -14.03 15.01
C GLU A 51 -2.66 -13.57 15.10
N GLU A 52 -2.92 -12.51 15.88
CA GLU A 52 -4.25 -11.87 15.93
C GLU A 52 -4.68 -11.37 14.55
N ALA A 53 -3.81 -10.64 13.86
CA ALA A 53 -4.09 -10.12 12.52
C ALA A 53 -4.30 -11.24 11.49
N TYR A 54 -3.50 -12.29 11.54
CA TYR A 54 -3.65 -13.46 10.68
C TYR A 54 -5.01 -14.14 10.88
N SER A 55 -5.40 -14.37 12.14
CA SER A 55 -6.69 -14.99 12.47
C SER A 55 -7.87 -14.15 11.96
N PHE A 56 -7.78 -12.83 12.11
CA PHE A 56 -8.78 -11.89 11.60
C PHE A 56 -8.91 -11.92 10.08
N VAL A 57 -7.80 -11.85 9.35
CA VAL A 57 -7.82 -11.91 7.87
C VAL A 57 -8.33 -13.26 7.38
N ARG A 58 -7.94 -14.35 8.05
CA ARG A 58 -8.40 -15.70 7.74
C ARG A 58 -9.91 -15.82 7.89
N GLU A 59 -10.47 -15.26 8.96
CA GLU A 59 -11.93 -15.27 9.19
C GLU A 59 -12.68 -14.49 8.10
N ILE A 60 -12.21 -13.28 7.76
CA ILE A 60 -12.79 -12.48 6.67
C ILE A 60 -12.75 -13.26 5.34
N SER A 61 -11.61 -13.87 5.02
CA SER A 61 -11.46 -14.65 3.79
C SER A 61 -12.35 -15.89 3.77
N ALA A 62 -12.49 -16.58 4.90
CA ALA A 62 -13.38 -17.74 5.02
C ALA A 62 -14.85 -17.38 4.81
N ASN A 63 -15.25 -16.18 5.23
CA ASN A 63 -16.60 -15.63 5.03
C ASN A 63 -16.83 -15.04 3.62
N GLY A 64 -15.90 -15.24 2.68
CA GLY A 64 -16.00 -14.71 1.31
C GLY A 64 -15.71 -13.21 1.19
N GLY A 65 -15.15 -12.59 2.21
CA GLY A 65 -14.74 -11.19 2.18
C GLY A 65 -13.54 -10.96 1.28
N SER A 66 -13.42 -9.75 0.72
CA SER A 66 -12.29 -9.36 -0.12
C SER A 66 -11.29 -8.52 0.68
N VAL A 67 -10.00 -8.74 0.42
CA VAL A 67 -8.91 -7.99 1.05
C VAL A 67 -8.27 -7.06 0.03
N LEU A 68 -8.15 -5.79 0.38
CA LEU A 68 -7.43 -4.79 -0.41
C LEU A 68 -6.07 -4.52 0.24
N PHE A 69 -4.99 -4.88 -0.45
CA PHE A 69 -3.63 -4.60 -0.01
C PHE A 69 -3.21 -3.19 -0.40
N VAL A 70 -2.73 -2.39 0.55
CA VAL A 70 -2.28 -1.02 0.31
C VAL A 70 -0.85 -0.85 0.78
N GLY A 71 0.05 -0.52 -0.15
CA GLY A 71 1.45 -0.29 0.15
C GLY A 71 2.07 0.72 -0.80
N THR A 72 1.95 2.00 -0.47
CA THR A 72 2.42 3.12 -1.32
C THR A 72 3.88 3.49 -1.08
N LYS A 73 4.51 2.96 -0.03
CA LYS A 73 5.91 3.19 0.27
C LYS A 73 6.79 2.43 -0.72
N LYS A 74 7.80 3.09 -1.30
CA LYS A 74 8.70 2.51 -2.33
C LYS A 74 9.19 1.10 -1.98
N GLN A 75 9.57 0.87 -0.72
CA GLN A 75 10.09 -0.42 -0.26
C GLN A 75 9.03 -1.54 -0.19
N ALA A 76 7.74 -1.18 -0.16
CA ALA A 76 6.63 -2.12 -0.05
C ALA A 76 5.91 -2.38 -1.38
N GLN A 77 6.12 -1.54 -2.40
CA GLN A 77 5.37 -1.57 -3.65
C GLN A 77 5.43 -2.91 -4.37
N ASP A 78 6.63 -3.44 -4.52
CA ASP A 78 6.86 -4.69 -5.26
C ASP A 78 6.35 -5.90 -4.48
N ALA A 79 6.64 -5.96 -3.18
CA ALA A 79 6.17 -7.03 -2.31
C ALA A 79 4.62 -7.08 -2.25
N ILE A 80 3.96 -5.93 -2.13
CA ILE A 80 2.50 -5.85 -2.13
C ILE A 80 1.91 -6.32 -3.46
N LYS A 81 2.50 -5.92 -4.59
CA LYS A 81 2.05 -6.36 -5.92
C LYS A 81 2.19 -7.87 -6.10
N GLU A 82 3.34 -8.41 -5.75
CA GLU A 82 3.65 -9.83 -5.90
C GLU A 82 2.74 -10.70 -5.02
N GLU A 83 2.63 -10.38 -3.73
CA GLU A 83 1.83 -11.16 -2.80
C GLU A 83 0.32 -11.04 -3.05
N ALA A 84 -0.16 -9.87 -3.46
CA ALA A 84 -1.56 -9.70 -3.83
C ALA A 84 -1.90 -10.48 -5.12
N ALA A 85 -1.01 -10.48 -6.11
CA ALA A 85 -1.18 -11.28 -7.33
C ALA A 85 -1.16 -12.79 -7.02
N ARG A 86 -0.29 -13.24 -6.11
CA ARG A 86 -0.18 -14.64 -5.67
C ARG A 86 -1.49 -15.16 -5.07
N CYS A 87 -2.18 -14.35 -4.27
CA CYS A 87 -3.44 -14.73 -3.62
C CYS A 87 -4.70 -14.32 -4.41
N GLY A 88 -4.57 -13.72 -5.60
CA GLY A 88 -5.69 -13.21 -6.39
C GLY A 88 -6.42 -12.03 -5.74
N GLY A 89 -5.74 -11.31 -4.84
CA GLY A 89 -6.30 -10.16 -4.12
C GLY A 89 -6.14 -8.84 -4.89
N TYR A 90 -6.83 -7.81 -4.39
CA TYR A 90 -6.73 -6.46 -4.93
C TYR A 90 -5.59 -5.70 -4.26
N TYR A 91 -4.92 -4.81 -5.00
CA TYR A 91 -3.83 -4.00 -4.42
C TYR A 91 -3.77 -2.58 -4.95
N VAL A 92 -3.23 -1.69 -4.12
CA VAL A 92 -2.85 -0.32 -4.46
C VAL A 92 -1.40 -0.12 -4.02
N ASN A 93 -0.48 -0.13 -4.97
CA ASN A 93 0.95 -0.01 -4.69
C ASN A 93 1.58 1.31 -5.17
N ALA A 94 0.85 2.12 -5.94
CA ALA A 94 1.31 3.44 -6.38
C ALA A 94 0.81 4.53 -5.41
N ARG A 95 0.06 5.49 -5.90
CA ARG A 95 -0.51 6.57 -5.09
C ARG A 95 -1.93 6.23 -4.64
N TRP A 96 -2.23 6.40 -3.37
CA TRP A 96 -3.61 6.39 -2.90
C TRP A 96 -4.34 7.63 -3.40
N LEU A 97 -5.37 7.44 -4.19
CA LEU A 97 -6.19 8.55 -4.70
C LEU A 97 -7.23 8.94 -3.65
N GLY A 98 -7.36 10.25 -3.39
CA GLY A 98 -8.38 10.74 -2.48
C GLY A 98 -9.78 10.36 -2.96
N GLY A 99 -10.62 9.87 -2.05
CA GLY A 99 -11.99 9.50 -2.35
C GLY A 99 -12.18 8.11 -2.96
N MET A 100 -11.15 7.26 -3.02
CA MET A 100 -11.30 5.88 -3.56
C MET A 100 -12.40 5.08 -2.87
N LEU A 101 -12.58 5.26 -1.57
CA LEU A 101 -13.62 4.57 -0.80
C LEU A 101 -14.86 5.43 -0.57
N THR A 102 -14.70 6.74 -0.39
CA THR A 102 -15.79 7.65 0.00
C THR A 102 -16.49 8.30 -1.19
N ASN A 103 -15.79 8.57 -2.30
CA ASN A 103 -16.31 9.14 -3.54
C ASN A 103 -16.08 8.19 -4.73
N PHE A 104 -16.43 6.94 -4.54
CA PHE A 104 -16.23 5.90 -5.54
C PHE A 104 -16.96 6.17 -6.85
N ARG A 105 -18.13 6.82 -6.82
CA ARG A 105 -18.89 7.18 -8.03
C ARG A 105 -18.03 8.04 -8.98
N THR A 106 -17.38 9.06 -8.46
CA THR A 106 -16.48 9.91 -9.26
C THR A 106 -15.26 9.16 -9.74
N MET A 107 -14.70 8.28 -8.91
CA MET A 107 -13.57 7.44 -9.32
C MET A 107 -13.95 6.51 -10.48
N ARG A 108 -15.13 5.92 -10.43
CA ARG A 108 -15.63 5.04 -11.48
C ARG A 108 -15.75 5.76 -12.83
N THR A 109 -16.26 6.99 -12.88
CA THR A 109 -16.30 7.76 -14.13
C THR A 109 -14.91 8.01 -14.74
N ARG A 110 -13.87 8.11 -13.91
CA ARG A 110 -12.48 8.23 -14.40
C ARG A 110 -11.94 6.92 -14.95
N ILE A 111 -12.32 5.80 -14.35
CA ILE A 111 -11.98 4.47 -14.85
C ILE A 111 -12.67 4.20 -16.19
N ASP A 112 -13.95 4.54 -16.31
CA ASP A 112 -14.71 4.43 -17.56
C ASP A 112 -14.07 5.30 -18.66
N ARG A 113 -13.62 6.50 -18.31
CA ARG A 113 -12.89 7.37 -19.23
C ARG A 113 -11.58 6.79 -19.68
N LEU A 114 -10.84 6.13 -18.78
CA LEU A 114 -9.61 5.43 -19.14
C LEU A 114 -9.86 4.29 -20.14
N ALA A 115 -10.92 3.52 -19.93
CA ALA A 115 -11.33 2.46 -20.86
C ALA A 115 -11.68 3.02 -22.24
N GLN A 116 -12.41 4.14 -22.29
CA GLN A 116 -12.69 4.84 -23.55
C GLN A 116 -11.42 5.31 -24.27
N LEU A 117 -10.47 5.89 -23.54
CA LEU A 117 -9.20 6.35 -24.12
C LEU A 117 -8.38 5.20 -24.70
N ARG A 118 -8.30 4.08 -24.00
CA ARG A 118 -7.62 2.88 -24.52
C ARG A 118 -8.27 2.35 -25.79
N LYS A 119 -9.60 2.31 -25.82
CA LYS A 119 -10.32 1.92 -27.05
C LYS A 119 -10.05 2.86 -28.20
N MET A 120 -10.02 4.19 -27.96
CA MET A 120 -9.69 5.19 -28.98
C MET A 120 -8.25 5.06 -29.48
N GLU A 121 -7.33 4.61 -28.63
CA GLU A 121 -5.95 4.32 -28.99
C GLU A 121 -5.87 3.09 -29.91
N GLU A 122 -6.57 2.01 -29.55
CA GLU A 122 -6.66 0.78 -30.36
C GLU A 122 -7.35 1.03 -31.72
N ASP A 123 -8.41 1.83 -31.75
CA ASP A 123 -9.13 2.21 -32.95
C ASP A 123 -8.36 3.22 -33.85
N GLY A 124 -7.19 3.69 -33.42
CA GLY A 124 -6.37 4.66 -34.15
C GLY A 124 -6.97 6.07 -34.21
N THR A 125 -8.03 6.34 -33.47
CA THR A 125 -8.73 7.63 -33.48
C THR A 125 -7.87 8.77 -32.93
N PHE A 126 -6.81 8.47 -32.17
CA PHE A 126 -5.80 9.44 -31.74
C PHE A 126 -4.92 9.98 -32.88
N ALA A 127 -4.85 9.28 -34.01
CA ALA A 127 -4.09 9.73 -35.18
C ALA A 127 -4.80 10.82 -35.99
N MET A 128 -6.09 11.07 -35.73
CA MET A 128 -6.77 12.23 -36.29
C MET A 128 -6.31 13.50 -35.58
N PRO A 129 -6.02 14.60 -36.32
CA PRO A 129 -5.57 15.86 -35.72
C PRO A 129 -6.73 16.52 -34.97
N VAL A 130 -7.02 16.04 -33.78
CA VAL A 130 -7.82 16.75 -32.82
C VAL A 130 -6.94 17.82 -32.24
N SER A 131 -7.40 19.07 -32.28
CA SER A 131 -6.74 20.24 -31.72
C SER A 131 -6.02 19.90 -30.39
N TYR A 132 -4.70 19.86 -30.42
CA TYR A 132 -3.84 19.47 -29.30
C TYR A 132 -3.83 20.44 -28.11
N THR A 133 -4.64 21.50 -28.15
CA THR A 133 -4.62 22.59 -27.16
C THR A 133 -5.04 22.17 -25.76
N HIS A 134 -5.67 21.00 -25.59
CA HIS A 134 -6.08 20.48 -24.27
C HIS A 134 -5.26 19.26 -23.83
N LEU A 135 -4.35 18.75 -24.68
CA LEU A 135 -3.42 17.65 -24.31
C LEU A 135 -2.07 18.20 -23.83
N THR A 136 -1.70 19.39 -24.22
CA THR A 136 -0.60 20.12 -23.59
C THR A 136 -1.16 20.84 -22.38
N LEU A 137 -0.98 20.25 -21.19
CA LEU A 137 -1.10 21.03 -19.96
C LEU A 137 -0.21 22.26 -20.11
N PRO A 138 -0.74 23.49 -19.97
CA PRO A 138 0.12 24.64 -19.91
C PRO A 138 1.06 24.45 -18.73
N THR A 139 2.33 24.26 -19.01
CA THR A 139 3.40 24.33 -18.01
C THR A 139 3.51 25.77 -17.58
N ASN A 140 2.51 26.29 -16.89
CA ASN A 140 2.65 27.48 -16.11
C ASN A 140 3.40 27.17 -14.85
N SER A 141 4.70 26.95 -15.00
CA SER A 141 5.66 27.24 -13.96
C SER A 141 5.68 28.77 -13.77
N ARG A 142 4.82 29.27 -12.91
CA ARG A 142 5.03 30.54 -12.23
C ARG A 142 5.02 30.27 -10.75
N VAL A 143 6.27 30.31 -10.24
CA VAL A 143 6.79 30.79 -8.96
C VAL A 143 5.89 30.58 -7.77
#